data_d64ca49975c9c9820ff477f2e52cac29
#
_entry.id   d64ca49975c9c9820ff477f2e52cac29
#
_cell.length_a   1.000
_cell.length_b   1.000
_cell.length_c   1.000
_cell.angle_alpha   90.00
_cell.angle_beta   90.00
_cell.angle_gamma   90.00
#
_symmetry.space_group_name_H-M   'P 1'
#
loop_
_entity.id
_entity.type
_entity.pdbx_description
1 polymer ?
#
loop_
_entity_poly.entity_id
_entity_poly.type
_entity_poly.pdbx_seq_one_letter_code
_entity_poly.pdbx_strand_id
1 'polypeptide(L)'
;MIPKSCTLCFSLLLTLLPYTATGDGKTIAFDRTKGNCLACHVIKGGESPGNIGPELSNMKQRYPDKQLLRKRIWDETEFNPYTVMPPFGKHKILTEDEIDQVVDYIYTL
;
A
#
# COMPACT_ATOMS: atom_id res chain seq x y z
N MET A 1 -54.01 40.74 13.89
CA MET A 1 -52.54 40.77 13.88
C MET A 1 -52.07 39.35 13.77
N ILE A 2 -51.43 38.99 12.63
CA ILE A 2 -50.88 37.67 12.38
C ILE A 2 -49.40 37.74 12.65
N PRO A 3 -48.82 36.97 13.57
CA PRO A 3 -47.38 36.95 13.75
C PRO A 3 -46.73 36.21 12.54
N LYS A 4 -45.84 36.90 11.86
CA LYS A 4 -45.04 36.33 10.78
C LYS A 4 -44.03 35.38 11.41
N SER A 5 -44.30 34.08 11.31
CA SER A 5 -43.32 33.04 11.62
C SER A 5 -42.15 33.12 10.63
N CYS A 6 -41.04 33.54 11.15
CA CYS A 6 -39.78 33.50 10.42
C CYS A 6 -39.26 32.05 10.49
N THR A 7 -39.55 31.26 9.47
CA THR A 7 -39.01 29.91 9.35
C THR A 7 -37.55 30.01 8.91
N LEU A 8 -36.63 29.94 9.86
CA LEU A 8 -35.20 29.76 9.56
C LEU A 8 -35.00 28.36 9.00
N CYS A 9 -34.92 28.25 7.69
CA CYS A 9 -34.41 27.06 7.04
C CYS A 9 -32.90 26.96 7.31
N PHE A 10 -32.56 26.15 8.30
CA PHE A 10 -31.20 25.77 8.57
C PHE A 10 -30.81 24.70 7.53
N SER A 11 -30.26 25.15 6.38
CA SER A 11 -29.69 24.25 5.39
C SER A 11 -28.42 23.65 5.98
N LEU A 12 -28.54 22.41 6.47
CA LEU A 12 -27.41 21.61 6.90
C LEU A 12 -26.60 21.23 5.66
N LEU A 13 -25.58 22.02 5.35
CA LEU A 13 -24.61 21.68 4.30
C LEU A 13 -23.80 20.48 4.83
N LEU A 14 -24.21 19.26 4.43
CA LEU A 14 -23.44 18.06 4.67
C LEU A 14 -22.22 18.10 3.74
N THR A 15 -21.10 18.63 4.22
CA THR A 15 -19.83 18.56 3.51
C THR A 15 -19.38 17.11 3.50
N LEU A 16 -19.59 16.45 2.37
CA LEU A 16 -18.95 15.17 2.05
C LEU A 16 -17.44 15.41 1.95
N LEU A 17 -16.73 15.20 3.06
CA LEU A 17 -15.28 15.09 3.03
C LEU A 17 -14.93 13.87 2.17
N PRO A 18 -14.01 14.00 1.19
CA PRO A 18 -13.55 12.84 0.47
C PRO A 18 -12.86 11.91 1.47
N TYR A 19 -13.49 10.78 1.75
CA TYR A 19 -12.86 9.71 2.50
C TYR A 19 -11.79 9.10 1.58
N THR A 20 -10.58 9.66 1.64
CA THR A 20 -9.43 8.98 1.06
C THR A 20 -9.14 7.78 1.96
N ALA A 21 -9.59 6.60 1.53
CA ALA A 21 -9.14 5.35 2.10
C ALA A 21 -7.64 5.23 1.77
N THR A 22 -6.80 5.87 2.59
CA THR A 22 -5.37 5.60 2.57
C THR A 22 -5.19 4.22 3.16
N GLY A 23 -5.23 3.18 2.30
CA GLY A 23 -4.81 1.85 2.69
C GLY A 23 -3.39 1.97 3.24
N ASP A 24 -3.16 1.46 4.45
CA ASP A 24 -1.84 1.41 5.04
C ASP A 24 -1.00 0.38 4.26
N GLY A 25 0.11 0.80 3.69
CA GLY A 25 1.02 -0.08 2.95
C GLY A 25 1.48 -1.28 3.76
N LYS A 26 1.65 -1.12 5.07
CA LYS A 26 1.93 -2.22 6.00
C LYS A 26 0.79 -3.23 6.01
N THR A 27 -0.45 -2.78 6.13
CA THR A 27 -1.63 -3.65 6.12
C THR A 27 -1.71 -4.44 4.83
N ILE A 28 -1.49 -3.81 3.68
CA ILE A 28 -1.48 -4.46 2.37
C ILE A 28 -0.36 -5.50 2.28
N ALA A 29 0.85 -5.15 2.74
CA ALA A 29 2.01 -6.04 2.71
C ALA A 29 1.82 -7.29 3.58
N PHE A 30 1.14 -7.16 4.72
CA PHE A 30 0.89 -8.27 5.64
C PHE A 30 -0.39 -9.06 5.33
N ASP A 31 -1.30 -8.51 4.54
CA ASP A 31 -2.56 -9.17 4.17
C ASP A 31 -2.27 -10.37 3.26
N ARG A 32 -2.64 -11.56 3.72
CA ARG A 32 -2.43 -12.83 2.99
C ARG A 32 -3.20 -12.90 1.68
N THR A 33 -4.25 -12.12 1.54
CA THR A 33 -5.09 -12.05 0.33
C THR A 33 -4.63 -10.96 -0.63
N LYS A 34 -3.63 -10.15 -0.26
CA LYS A 34 -3.08 -9.05 -1.05
C LYS A 34 -1.60 -9.24 -1.31
N GLY A 35 -0.74 -8.45 -0.66
CA GLY A 35 0.71 -8.52 -0.86
C GLY A 35 1.32 -9.81 -0.35
N ASN A 36 0.91 -10.23 0.84
CA ASN A 36 1.44 -11.43 1.49
C ASN A 36 2.97 -11.51 1.51
N CYS A 37 3.60 -10.37 1.72
CA CYS A 37 5.06 -10.23 1.64
C CYS A 37 5.79 -11.08 2.69
N LEU A 38 5.15 -11.30 3.87
CA LEU A 38 5.69 -12.15 4.93
C LEU A 38 5.84 -13.62 4.52
N ALA A 39 5.12 -14.08 3.51
CA ALA A 39 5.29 -15.46 3.03
C ALA A 39 6.71 -15.75 2.58
N CYS A 40 7.45 -14.73 2.13
CA CYS A 40 8.79 -14.88 1.57
C CYS A 40 9.84 -13.98 2.24
N HIS A 41 9.46 -12.88 2.86
CA HIS A 41 10.38 -11.88 3.41
C HIS A 41 10.26 -11.73 4.91
N VAL A 42 11.42 -11.66 5.59
CA VAL A 42 11.47 -11.18 6.98
C VAL A 42 11.22 -9.67 6.97
N ILE A 43 10.23 -9.23 7.73
CA ILE A 43 9.85 -7.83 7.87
C ILE A 43 9.68 -7.54 9.36
N LYS A 44 10.25 -6.44 9.85
CA LYS A 44 10.13 -6.01 11.24
C LYS A 44 8.65 -5.93 11.67
N GLY A 45 8.32 -6.59 12.76
CA GLY A 45 6.96 -6.64 13.30
C GLY A 45 6.07 -7.71 12.68
N GLY A 46 6.57 -8.49 11.71
CA GLY A 46 5.86 -9.64 11.14
C GLY A 46 6.09 -10.91 11.94
N GLU A 47 5.06 -11.76 12.01
CA GLU A 47 5.11 -13.06 12.69
C GLU A 47 5.29 -14.18 11.68
N SER A 48 6.11 -15.17 12.05
CA SER A 48 6.35 -16.39 11.25
C SER A 48 6.68 -16.10 9.77
N PRO A 49 7.67 -15.25 9.49
CA PRO A 49 8.01 -14.91 8.10
C PRO A 49 8.67 -16.08 7.39
N GLY A 50 8.50 -16.13 6.05
CA GLY A 50 9.29 -16.98 5.19
C GLY A 50 10.71 -16.42 4.97
N ASN A 51 11.56 -17.20 4.30
CA ASN A 51 12.95 -16.84 4.03
C ASN A 51 13.35 -17.04 2.57
N ILE A 52 12.38 -17.18 1.68
CA ILE A 52 12.62 -17.36 0.24
C ILE A 52 13.21 -16.07 -0.36
N GLY A 53 12.68 -14.91 0.06
CA GLY A 53 13.22 -13.62 -0.32
C GLY A 53 14.17 -13.05 0.72
N PRO A 54 14.95 -12.00 0.39
CA PRO A 54 15.82 -11.33 1.35
C PRO A 54 15.01 -10.59 2.42
N GLU A 55 15.59 -10.42 3.60
CA GLU A 55 15.03 -9.56 4.63
C GLU A 55 14.82 -8.13 4.08
N LEU A 56 13.66 -7.55 4.36
CA LEU A 56 13.36 -6.16 3.99
C LEU A 56 13.81 -5.21 5.09
N SER A 57 15.06 -4.77 4.99
CA SER A 57 15.70 -3.84 5.92
C SER A 57 16.71 -2.98 5.19
N ASN A 58 17.03 -1.80 5.74
CA ASN A 58 17.95 -0.84 5.13
C ASN A 58 17.58 -0.48 3.67
N MET A 59 16.30 -0.37 3.40
CA MET A 59 15.78 -0.27 2.04
C MET A 59 16.23 1.00 1.32
N LYS A 60 16.35 2.14 2.03
CA LYS A 60 16.86 3.38 1.43
C LYS A 60 18.31 3.27 0.98
N GLN A 61 19.12 2.51 1.71
CA GLN A 61 20.52 2.28 1.33
C GLN A 61 20.64 1.32 0.15
N ARG A 62 19.79 0.29 0.13
CA ARG A 62 19.78 -0.71 -0.94
C ARG A 62 19.17 -0.18 -2.23
N TYR A 63 18.19 0.70 -2.10
CA TYR A 63 17.49 1.33 -3.22
C TYR A 63 17.47 2.85 -3.04
N PRO A 64 18.59 3.56 -3.31
CA PRO A 64 18.59 5.03 -3.25
C PRO A 64 17.54 5.66 -4.18
N ASP A 65 17.29 5.02 -5.31
CA ASP A 65 16.16 5.34 -6.19
C ASP A 65 14.93 4.51 -5.81
N LYS A 66 13.95 5.16 -5.18
CA LYS A 66 12.69 4.55 -4.78
C LYS A 66 11.90 3.99 -5.97
N GLN A 67 12.04 4.59 -7.15
CA GLN A 67 11.38 4.11 -8.35
C GLN A 67 11.92 2.75 -8.80
N LEU A 68 13.18 2.45 -8.53
CA LEU A 68 13.74 1.13 -8.80
C LEU A 68 13.08 0.07 -7.91
N LEU A 69 12.89 0.38 -6.62
CA LEU A 69 12.14 -0.50 -5.71
C LEU A 69 10.72 -0.76 -6.22
N ARG A 70 10.03 0.30 -6.68
CA ARG A 70 8.69 0.18 -7.26
C ARG A 70 8.66 -0.75 -8.47
N LYS A 71 9.63 -0.61 -9.38
CA LYS A 71 9.74 -1.47 -10.57
C LYS A 71 9.93 -2.93 -10.21
N ARG A 72 10.73 -3.22 -9.18
CA ARG A 72 10.95 -4.59 -8.70
C ARG A 72 9.71 -5.20 -8.08
N ILE A 73 8.92 -4.45 -7.34
CA ILE A 73 7.63 -4.93 -6.79
C ILE A 73 6.61 -5.08 -7.92
N TRP A 74 6.66 -4.21 -8.93
CA TRP A 74 5.81 -4.30 -10.10
C TRP A 74 6.03 -5.61 -10.86
N ASP A 75 7.29 -5.90 -11.18
CA ASP A 75 7.68 -7.12 -11.90
C ASP A 75 9.17 -7.45 -11.69
N GLU A 76 9.47 -8.26 -10.71
CA GLU A 76 10.84 -8.70 -10.44
C GLU A 76 11.43 -9.56 -11.57
N THR A 77 10.60 -10.14 -12.43
CA THR A 77 11.10 -10.95 -13.56
C THR A 77 11.93 -10.16 -14.55
N GLU A 78 11.77 -8.84 -14.60
CA GLU A 78 12.61 -7.95 -15.42
C GLU A 78 14.06 -7.88 -14.93
N PHE A 79 14.31 -8.18 -13.65
CA PHE A 79 15.62 -8.13 -13.01
C PHE A 79 16.19 -9.52 -12.73
N ASN A 80 15.33 -10.47 -12.41
CA ASN A 80 15.67 -11.86 -12.16
C ASN A 80 14.62 -12.76 -12.82
N PRO A 81 14.90 -13.32 -14.01
CA PRO A 81 13.92 -14.15 -14.72
C PRO A 81 13.56 -15.45 -14.00
N TYR A 82 14.34 -15.85 -12.99
CA TYR A 82 14.09 -17.07 -12.20
C TYR A 82 13.40 -16.77 -10.85
N THR A 83 12.98 -15.53 -10.63
CA THR A 83 12.31 -15.18 -9.38
C THR A 83 11.00 -15.91 -9.21
N VAL A 84 10.68 -16.26 -7.96
CA VAL A 84 9.35 -16.75 -7.56
C VAL A 84 8.48 -15.64 -6.98
N MET A 85 9.01 -14.40 -6.88
CA MET A 85 8.24 -13.26 -6.43
C MET A 85 7.14 -12.94 -7.45
N PRO A 86 5.87 -12.87 -7.03
CA PRO A 86 4.78 -12.56 -7.93
C PRO A 86 4.93 -11.14 -8.53
N PRO A 87 4.61 -10.95 -9.82
CA PRO A 87 4.62 -9.63 -10.45
C PRO A 87 3.34 -8.85 -10.08
N PHE A 88 3.36 -8.23 -8.92
CA PHE A 88 2.18 -7.61 -8.30
C PHE A 88 1.49 -6.57 -9.15
N GLY A 89 2.25 -5.81 -9.94
CA GLY A 89 1.69 -4.81 -10.84
C GLY A 89 1.31 -5.40 -12.19
N LYS A 90 2.24 -6.10 -12.83
CA LYS A 90 2.04 -6.66 -14.17
C LYS A 90 0.84 -7.59 -14.26
N HIS A 91 0.64 -8.43 -13.24
CA HIS A 91 -0.50 -9.36 -13.17
C HIS A 91 -1.70 -8.79 -12.42
N LYS A 92 -1.69 -7.50 -12.07
CA LYS A 92 -2.79 -6.82 -11.38
C LYS A 92 -3.22 -7.51 -10.06
N ILE A 93 -2.26 -8.06 -9.35
CA ILE A 93 -2.47 -8.64 -8.02
C ILE A 93 -2.79 -7.52 -7.02
N LEU A 94 -2.08 -6.40 -7.14
CA LEU A 94 -2.34 -5.16 -6.43
C LEU A 94 -2.65 -4.06 -7.45
N THR A 95 -3.46 -3.09 -7.04
CA THR A 95 -3.67 -1.87 -7.83
C THR A 95 -2.42 -1.00 -7.81
N GLU A 96 -2.31 -0.04 -8.73
CA GLU A 96 -1.20 0.91 -8.74
C GLU A 96 -1.10 1.67 -7.43
N ASP A 97 -2.23 2.15 -6.89
CA ASP A 97 -2.28 2.84 -5.59
C ASP A 97 -1.83 1.94 -4.44
N GLU A 98 -2.24 0.68 -4.44
CA GLU A 98 -1.81 -0.29 -3.43
C GLU A 98 -0.30 -0.55 -3.52
N ILE A 99 0.25 -0.64 -4.73
CA ILE A 99 1.70 -0.77 -4.94
C ILE A 99 2.43 0.45 -4.41
N ASP A 100 1.97 1.65 -4.72
CA ASP A 100 2.59 2.88 -4.25
C ASP A 100 2.61 2.94 -2.71
N GLN A 101 1.53 2.55 -2.06
CA GLN A 101 1.44 2.46 -0.60
C GLN A 101 2.39 1.41 -0.01
N VAL A 102 2.48 0.25 -0.62
CA VAL A 102 3.43 -0.81 -0.23
C VAL A 102 4.86 -0.33 -0.38
N VAL A 103 5.20 0.29 -1.51
CA VAL A 103 6.53 0.87 -1.76
C VAL A 103 6.88 1.90 -0.71
N ASP A 104 5.96 2.81 -0.39
CA ASP A 104 6.16 3.83 0.65
C ASP A 104 6.46 3.20 2.00
N TYR A 105 5.73 2.16 2.38
CA TYR A 105 5.96 1.43 3.62
C TYR A 105 7.31 0.69 3.62
N ILE A 106 7.57 -0.12 2.61
CA ILE A 106 8.83 -0.91 2.48
C ILE A 106 10.04 0.03 2.49
N TYR A 107 9.92 1.20 1.90
CA TYR A 107 11.00 2.19 1.86
C TYR A 107 11.35 2.78 3.23
N THR A 108 10.49 2.61 4.24
CA THR A 108 10.76 3.03 5.63
C THR A 108 11.53 1.99 6.46
N LEU A 109 11.70 0.79 5.98
CA LEU A 109 12.31 -0.35 6.68
C LEU A 109 13.84 -0.30 6.71
#